data_998e9e3dbce257d849abd4d7e87a1363
#
_entry.id   998e9e3dbce257d849abd4d7e87a1363
#
_cell.length_a   1.000
_cell.length_b   1.000
_cell.length_c   1.000
_cell.angle_alpha   90.00
_cell.angle_beta   90.00
_cell.angle_gamma   90.00
#
_symmetry.space_group_name_H-M   'P 1'
#
loop_
_entity.id
_entity.type
_entity.pdbx_description
1 polymer ?
#
loop_
_entity_poly.entity_id
_entity_poly.type
_entity_poly.pdbx_seq_one_letter_code
_entity_poly.pdbx_strand_id
1 'polypeptide(L)'
;PDRAVGDDGRALGAYQIHRVYWLDAVEHEPSLKARGYEAVTDRAYAERVVLAYLSRYAKDWSIDTVARIHNGGPAGATKRRKATDGYAVKARRAFDEIKPNP
;
A
#
# COMPACT_ATOMS: atom_id res chain seq x y z
N PRO A 1 7.95 2.85 10.95
CA PRO A 1 8.91 1.82 11.32
C PRO A 1 8.78 0.54 10.50
N ASP A 2 9.93 0.07 10.05
CA ASP A 2 9.98 -1.08 9.14
C ASP A 2 9.48 -2.37 9.77
N ARG A 3 9.58 -2.50 11.09
CA ARG A 3 9.15 -3.69 11.82
C ARG A 3 7.82 -3.51 12.55
N ALA A 4 7.06 -2.48 12.19
CA ALA A 4 5.77 -2.24 12.82
C ALA A 4 4.82 -3.43 12.60
N VAL A 5 4.00 -3.72 13.60
CA VAL A 5 2.99 -4.76 13.54
C VAL A 5 1.66 -4.14 13.98
N GLY A 6 0.63 -4.27 13.16
CA GLY A 6 -0.68 -3.72 13.45
C GLY A 6 -1.80 -4.71 13.19
N ASP A 7 -3.04 -4.31 13.43
CA ASP A 7 -4.25 -5.11 13.20
C ASP A 7 -4.14 -6.51 13.84
N ASP A 8 -3.73 -6.58 15.11
CA ASP A 8 -3.57 -7.83 15.86
C ASP A 8 -2.60 -8.81 15.15
N GLY A 9 -1.51 -8.27 14.61
CA GLY A 9 -0.49 -9.08 13.95
C GLY A 9 -0.74 -9.34 12.47
N ARG A 10 -1.81 -8.78 11.91
CA ARG A 10 -2.18 -9.04 10.51
C ARG A 10 -1.62 -8.01 9.52
N ALA A 11 -1.05 -6.91 10.01
CA ALA A 11 -0.44 -5.88 9.17
C ALA A 11 1.01 -5.69 9.56
N LEU A 12 1.93 -5.82 8.61
CA LEU A 12 3.36 -5.80 8.87
C LEU A 12 4.08 -4.68 8.13
N GLY A 13 5.11 -4.14 8.78
CA GLY A 13 6.07 -3.23 8.17
C GLY A 13 5.62 -1.78 8.13
N ALA A 14 6.47 -0.95 7.53
CA ALA A 14 6.20 0.49 7.42
C ALA A 14 4.91 0.79 6.64
N TYR A 15 4.54 -0.09 5.71
CA TYR A 15 3.34 0.07 4.88
C TYR A 15 2.15 -0.72 5.39
N GLN A 16 2.27 -1.41 6.52
CA GLN A 16 1.20 -2.20 7.13
C GLN A 16 0.54 -3.13 6.12
N ILE A 17 1.34 -4.02 5.55
CA ILE A 17 0.89 -4.93 4.49
C ILE A 17 0.24 -6.17 5.09
N HIS A 18 -0.99 -6.45 4.71
CA HIS A 18 -1.70 -7.69 5.05
C HIS A 18 -1.26 -8.82 4.11
N ARG A 19 -1.42 -10.07 4.57
CA ARG A 19 -1.05 -11.23 3.74
C ARG A 19 -1.81 -11.26 2.41
N VAL A 20 -3.10 -10.96 2.42
CA VAL A 20 -3.88 -10.96 1.17
C VAL A 20 -3.41 -9.90 0.18
N TYR A 21 -2.95 -8.75 0.68
CA TYR A 21 -2.35 -7.71 -0.14
C TYR A 21 -1.08 -8.24 -0.83
N TRP A 22 -0.22 -8.90 -0.03
CA TRP A 22 1.01 -9.49 -0.55
C TRP A 22 0.72 -10.58 -1.58
N LEU A 23 -0.27 -11.45 -1.33
CA LEU A 23 -0.66 -12.49 -2.27
C LEU A 23 -1.12 -11.91 -3.61
N ASP A 24 -1.91 -10.84 -3.59
CA ASP A 24 -2.33 -10.14 -4.79
C ASP A 24 -1.15 -9.57 -5.57
N ALA A 25 -0.20 -8.98 -4.86
CA ALA A 25 0.99 -8.41 -5.49
C ALA A 25 1.85 -9.50 -6.14
N VAL A 26 2.02 -10.63 -5.45
CA VAL A 26 2.79 -11.78 -5.94
C VAL A 26 2.12 -12.40 -7.17
N GLU A 27 0.80 -12.45 -7.20
CA GLU A 27 0.08 -12.95 -8.35
C GLU A 27 0.35 -12.11 -9.59
N HIS A 28 0.40 -10.80 -9.41
CA HIS A 28 0.68 -9.85 -10.50
C HIS A 28 2.16 -9.83 -10.89
N GLU A 29 3.05 -9.95 -9.90
CA GLU A 29 4.50 -9.92 -10.09
C GLU A 29 5.14 -11.13 -9.40
N PRO A 30 5.17 -12.29 -10.07
CA PRO A 30 5.63 -13.55 -9.45
C PRO A 30 7.07 -13.53 -8.95
N SER A 31 7.93 -12.64 -9.47
CA SER A 31 9.32 -12.54 -8.99
C SER A 31 9.40 -12.19 -7.50
N LEU A 32 8.37 -11.55 -6.96
CA LEU A 32 8.30 -11.23 -5.53
C LEU A 32 8.25 -12.47 -4.65
N LYS A 33 7.84 -13.61 -5.20
CA LYS A 33 7.69 -14.86 -4.46
C LYS A 33 9.04 -15.43 -4.01
N ALA A 34 10.16 -14.92 -4.51
CA ALA A 34 11.48 -15.35 -4.06
C ALA A 34 11.69 -15.10 -2.56
N ARG A 35 10.93 -14.17 -1.96
CA ARG A 35 10.91 -13.92 -0.52
C ARG A 35 9.50 -14.11 0.00
N GLY A 36 9.38 -14.49 1.28
CA GLY A 36 8.06 -14.70 1.89
C GLY A 36 7.39 -13.40 2.33
N TYR A 37 6.15 -13.54 2.79
CA TYR A 37 5.36 -12.39 3.28
C TYR A 37 6.10 -11.61 4.37
N GLU A 38 6.77 -12.29 5.29
CA GLU A 38 7.46 -11.64 6.41
C GLU A 38 8.54 -10.66 5.94
N ALA A 39 9.02 -10.80 4.72
CA ALA A 39 10.02 -9.90 4.15
C ALA A 39 9.52 -8.47 3.95
N VAL A 40 8.21 -8.21 4.09
CA VAL A 40 7.66 -6.86 4.00
C VAL A 40 8.09 -5.95 5.15
N THR A 41 8.79 -6.49 6.15
CA THR A 41 9.47 -5.68 7.16
C THR A 41 10.78 -5.08 6.64
N ASP A 42 11.28 -5.56 5.50
CA ASP A 42 12.36 -4.92 4.77
C ASP A 42 11.75 -3.85 3.86
N ARG A 43 12.10 -2.60 4.07
CA ARG A 43 11.47 -1.48 3.36
C ARG A 43 11.59 -1.59 1.84
N ALA A 44 12.76 -1.94 1.33
CA ALA A 44 12.96 -2.02 -0.13
C ALA A 44 12.06 -3.09 -0.75
N TYR A 45 11.94 -4.25 -0.10
CA TYR A 45 11.04 -5.29 -0.58
C TYR A 45 9.57 -4.86 -0.46
N ALA A 46 9.20 -4.24 0.66
CA ALA A 46 7.83 -3.76 0.87
C ALA A 46 7.43 -2.75 -0.22
N GLU A 47 8.33 -1.86 -0.61
CA GLU A 47 8.07 -0.90 -1.69
C GLU A 47 7.79 -1.60 -3.02
N ARG A 48 8.52 -2.67 -3.32
CA ARG A 48 8.25 -3.48 -4.53
C ARG A 48 6.88 -4.13 -4.49
N VAL A 49 6.47 -4.63 -3.31
CA VAL A 49 5.14 -5.23 -3.12
C VAL A 49 4.05 -4.17 -3.33
N VAL A 50 4.21 -3.00 -2.74
CA VAL A 50 3.25 -1.90 -2.90
C VAL A 50 3.14 -1.47 -4.36
N LEU A 51 4.28 -1.31 -5.04
CA LEU A 51 4.28 -0.93 -6.45
C LEU A 51 3.58 -1.98 -7.33
N ALA A 52 3.83 -3.26 -7.08
CA ALA A 52 3.17 -4.33 -7.83
C ALA A 52 1.67 -4.31 -7.63
N TYR A 53 1.23 -4.15 -6.38
CA TYR A 53 -0.18 -4.08 -6.05
C TYR A 53 -0.87 -2.89 -6.73
N LEU A 54 -0.25 -1.71 -6.64
CA LEU A 54 -0.80 -0.50 -7.24
C LEU A 54 -0.78 -0.58 -8.77
N SER A 55 0.26 -1.18 -9.35
CA SER A 55 0.32 -1.40 -10.80
C SER A 55 -0.84 -2.25 -11.30
N ARG A 56 -1.30 -3.18 -10.46
CA ARG A 56 -2.42 -4.06 -10.80
C ARG A 56 -3.75 -3.33 -10.73
N TYR A 57 -3.95 -2.47 -9.73
CA TYR A 57 -5.29 -1.97 -9.40
C TYR A 57 -5.50 -0.48 -9.60
N ALA A 58 -4.47 0.34 -9.59
CA ALA A 58 -4.64 1.78 -9.70
C ALA A 58 -4.84 2.21 -11.15
N LYS A 59 -5.90 2.96 -11.43
CA LYS A 59 -6.17 3.51 -12.76
C LYS A 59 -5.23 4.65 -13.10
N ASP A 60 -4.79 5.37 -12.08
CA ASP A 60 -3.87 6.48 -12.22
C ASP A 60 -2.97 6.52 -10.99
N TRP A 61 -1.94 7.35 -11.04
CA TRP A 61 -0.96 7.47 -9.97
C TRP A 61 -1.15 8.72 -9.12
N SER A 62 -2.37 9.27 -9.10
CA SER A 62 -2.65 10.39 -8.19
C SER A 62 -2.55 9.91 -6.75
N ILE A 63 -2.16 10.80 -5.85
CA ILE A 63 -2.08 10.51 -4.41
C ILE A 63 -3.43 10.02 -3.89
N ASP A 64 -4.52 10.62 -4.36
CA ASP A 64 -5.86 10.22 -3.94
C ASP A 64 -6.15 8.76 -4.32
N THR A 65 -5.94 8.40 -5.57
CA THR A 65 -6.22 7.04 -6.06
C THR A 65 -5.34 6.00 -5.38
N VAL A 66 -4.02 6.22 -5.33
CA VAL A 66 -3.12 5.23 -4.77
C VAL A 66 -3.33 5.06 -3.27
N ALA A 67 -3.60 6.15 -2.53
CA ALA A 67 -3.86 6.06 -1.10
C ALA A 67 -5.13 5.26 -0.82
N ARG A 68 -6.21 5.51 -1.58
CA ARG A 68 -7.47 4.81 -1.38
C ARG A 68 -7.36 3.32 -1.69
N ILE A 69 -6.65 2.97 -2.74
CA ILE A 69 -6.46 1.56 -3.11
C ILE A 69 -5.54 0.86 -2.12
N HIS A 70 -4.48 1.51 -1.69
CA HIS A 70 -3.59 0.93 -0.68
C HIS A 70 -4.33 0.66 0.62
N ASN A 71 -5.17 1.59 1.07
CA ASN A 71 -5.92 1.45 2.31
C ASN A 71 -7.14 0.54 2.19
N GLY A 72 -7.89 0.65 1.09
CA GLY A 72 -9.20 0.02 0.94
C GLY A 72 -9.28 -1.16 -0.02
N GLY A 73 -8.16 -1.52 -0.67
CA GLY A 73 -8.15 -2.60 -1.63
C GLY A 73 -8.55 -2.16 -3.04
N PRO A 74 -8.77 -3.11 -3.97
CA PRO A 74 -9.03 -2.79 -5.38
C PRO A 74 -10.20 -1.83 -5.61
N ALA A 75 -11.21 -1.86 -4.76
CA ALA A 75 -12.38 -0.99 -4.86
C ALA A 75 -12.26 0.28 -4.00
N GLY A 76 -11.08 0.55 -3.44
CA GLY A 76 -10.86 1.67 -2.51
C GLY A 76 -11.21 3.03 -3.08
N ALA A 77 -10.95 3.25 -4.37
CA ALA A 77 -11.23 4.52 -5.02
C ALA A 77 -12.62 4.58 -5.68
N THR A 78 -13.37 3.50 -5.61
CA THR A 78 -14.70 3.38 -6.24
C THR A 78 -15.76 2.99 -5.18
N LYS A 79 -16.11 1.72 -5.08
CA LYS A 79 -17.16 1.27 -4.15
C LYS A 79 -16.87 1.59 -2.69
N ARG A 80 -15.60 1.59 -2.30
CA ARG A 80 -15.18 1.87 -0.93
C ARG A 80 -14.60 3.27 -0.76
N ARG A 81 -14.93 4.17 -1.67
CA ARG A 81 -14.37 5.52 -1.68
C ARG A 81 -14.64 6.27 -0.37
N LYS A 82 -15.86 6.20 0.12
CA LYS A 82 -16.22 6.87 1.39
C LYS A 82 -15.43 6.31 2.57
N ALA A 83 -15.26 4.99 2.61
CA ALA A 83 -14.53 4.33 3.69
C ALA A 83 -13.04 4.73 3.72
N THR A 84 -12.49 5.15 2.57
CA THR A 84 -11.08 5.51 2.46
C THR A 84 -10.82 7.03 2.52
N ASP A 85 -11.87 7.85 2.69
CA ASP A 85 -11.72 9.32 2.70
C ASP A 85 -10.70 9.79 3.75
N GLY A 86 -10.79 9.31 4.96
CA GLY A 86 -9.89 9.73 6.05
C GLY A 86 -8.44 9.43 5.72
N TYR A 87 -8.17 8.25 5.18
CA TYR A 87 -6.81 7.86 4.81
C TYR A 87 -6.30 8.73 3.64
N ALA A 88 -7.14 9.00 2.65
CA ALA A 88 -6.76 9.81 1.50
C ALA A 88 -6.39 11.25 1.91
N VAL A 89 -7.15 11.84 2.83
CA VAL A 89 -6.84 13.17 3.38
C VAL A 89 -5.50 13.16 4.09
N LYS A 90 -5.27 12.14 4.92
CA LYS A 90 -4.02 12.00 5.67
C LYS A 90 -2.82 11.84 4.75
N ALA A 91 -2.96 10.99 3.73
CA ALA A 91 -1.90 10.76 2.75
C ALA A 91 -1.58 12.03 1.96
N ARG A 92 -2.60 12.78 1.57
CA ARG A 92 -2.43 14.04 0.84
C ARG A 92 -1.67 15.06 1.69
N ARG A 93 -2.02 15.19 2.97
CA ARG A 93 -1.31 16.09 3.88
C ARG A 93 0.15 15.70 4.03
N ALA A 94 0.42 14.41 4.21
CA ALA A 94 1.79 13.91 4.33
C ALA A 94 2.59 14.21 3.05
N PHE A 95 1.99 14.00 1.89
CA PHE A 95 2.61 14.30 0.60
C PHE A 95 2.93 15.80 0.47
N ASP A 96 1.99 16.65 0.84
CA ASP A 96 2.17 18.11 0.73
C ASP A 96 3.27 18.63 1.67
N GLU A 97 3.44 17.98 2.84
CA GLU A 97 4.49 18.35 3.80
C GLU A 97 5.89 18.01 3.30
N ILE A 98 6.05 16.93 2.56
CA ILE A 98 7.36 16.49 2.08
C ILE A 98 7.67 16.98 0.68
N LYS A 99 6.70 17.55 0.00
CA LYS A 99 6.86 18.07 -1.35
C LYS A 99 7.84 19.25 -1.32
N PRO A 100 8.91 19.22 -2.14
CA PRO A 100 9.84 20.35 -2.14
C PRO A 100 9.15 21.61 -2.64
N ASN A 101 9.53 22.75 -2.05
CA ASN A 101 9.05 24.05 -2.52
C ASN A 101 9.63 24.33 -3.90
N PRO A 102 8.83 24.89 -4.82
CA PRO A 102 9.32 25.26 -6.14
C PRO A 102 10.39 26.32 -6.09
#